data_fc28233e8ace19c340768badba2be4f8
#
_entry.id   fc28233e8ace19c340768badba2be4f8
#
_cell.length_a   1.000
_cell.length_b   1.000
_cell.length_c   1.000
_cell.angle_alpha   90.00
_cell.angle_beta   90.00
_cell.angle_gamma   90.00
#
_symmetry.space_group_name_H-M   'P 1'
#
loop_
_entity.id
_entity.type
_entity.pdbx_description
1 polymer ?
#
loop_
_entity_poly.entity_id
_entity_poly.type
_entity_poly.pdbx_seq_one_letter_code
_entity_poly.pdbx_strand_id
1 'polypeptide(L)'
;MDIKLLPRRLSSDSENSLSISKETQSIRARRHNILVACFLLVVLSFVGISAFLFWTPYSESLRKSTPISHDNAIEGEEQLVEGILEPLALDPWDPQMSLNGLPTAHFRDNLKADVKYITSWPGAGWTNDVMTYANMIYLGFITDRIPVVPMFTPSHINIGATAPVPSLAFGEVFDLPRMRNLTGKAILEWRDVKDTESEAVDDIGCWNIWEAVQYREHYPRRSSAPEHLKLDISYTKAPAWVKLIPDFEHDPHATFWSLARLAFPQALHDNLVTPLPSPLHGTSLPPDTQMLCYDYMYYVCAQQPYEYDTDYSPAWRYVAQYMHWVPSIQNLANIYLNRAFGVPEDEPTPPYIAIHVRHYDFVDQCKVPIEECFATIPVIARRVREMQDQILEEKGIVVNHVIMTSDEKQETWWQEVADQNWSTPDHSRTKELYGDWYPVFIDAAIQSGGIGFVGTEGSTMSIMAKRRVEAWQGGITKMVKWGYVGADDH
;
A
#
# COMPACT_ATOMS: atom_id res chain seq x y z
N MET A 1 31.21 3.08 55.07
CA MET A 1 31.32 4.53 54.84
C MET A 1 29.92 5.08 54.83
N ASP A 2 29.56 5.73 55.93
CA ASP A 2 28.19 6.12 56.27
C ASP A 2 27.72 7.34 55.46
N ILE A 3 26.52 7.29 54.92
CA ILE A 3 25.83 8.45 54.40
C ILE A 3 24.60 8.72 55.26
N LYS A 4 24.68 9.83 55.99
CA LYS A 4 23.68 10.37 56.92
C LYS A 4 22.41 10.84 56.18
N LEU A 5 21.27 10.40 56.70
CA LEU A 5 19.92 10.95 56.40
C LEU A 5 19.72 12.26 57.16
N LEU A 6 19.20 13.27 56.49
CA LEU A 6 18.69 14.53 57.06
C LEU A 6 17.15 14.57 56.99
N PRO A 7 16.44 15.14 57.95
CA PRO A 7 15.00 15.01 58.12
C PRO A 7 14.18 16.03 57.27
N ARG A 8 13.04 15.56 56.81
CA ARG A 8 12.00 16.38 56.14
C ARG A 8 11.32 17.32 57.16
N ARG A 9 11.25 18.61 56.81
CA ARG A 9 10.30 19.56 57.43
C ARG A 9 8.99 19.51 56.64
N LEU A 10 7.90 19.28 57.37
CA LEU A 10 6.53 19.51 56.91
C LEU A 10 6.23 21.03 57.09
N SER A 11 5.70 21.66 56.03
CA SER A 11 5.05 22.96 56.14
C SER A 11 3.66 22.87 55.50
N SER A 12 2.71 23.33 56.24
CA SER A 12 1.27 23.47 56.05
C SER A 12 0.93 24.40 54.91
N ASP A 13 0.25 23.88 53.86
CA ASP A 13 -0.52 24.69 52.92
C ASP A 13 -1.70 23.82 52.36
N SER A 14 -2.73 23.66 53.17
CA SER A 14 -3.89 22.82 52.83
C SER A 14 -5.22 23.60 52.67
N GLU A 15 -5.22 24.92 52.62
CA GLU A 15 -6.48 25.69 52.50
C GLU A 15 -6.72 26.39 51.16
N ASN A 16 -5.72 26.53 50.28
CA ASN A 16 -5.89 27.20 48.99
C ASN A 16 -6.23 26.29 47.80
N SER A 17 -6.26 24.98 47.96
CA SER A 17 -6.51 24.06 46.87
C SER A 17 -8.00 23.78 46.60
N LEU A 18 -8.89 24.05 47.54
CA LEU A 18 -10.34 23.74 47.41
C LEU A 18 -11.16 24.82 46.64
N SER A 19 -10.70 26.06 46.58
CA SER A 19 -11.40 27.14 45.85
C SER A 19 -11.13 27.07 44.33
N ILE A 20 -9.93 26.72 43.92
CA ILE A 20 -9.53 26.59 42.48
C ILE A 20 -10.23 25.43 41.80
N SER A 21 -10.50 24.35 42.54
CA SER A 21 -11.15 23.14 42.00
C SER A 21 -12.61 23.34 41.61
N LYS A 22 -13.37 24.19 42.35
CA LYS A 22 -14.78 24.44 42.08
C LYS A 22 -14.99 25.38 40.89
N GLU A 23 -14.11 26.32 40.67
CA GLU A 23 -14.19 27.27 39.56
C GLU A 23 -13.82 26.57 38.21
N THR A 24 -12.82 25.70 38.23
CA THR A 24 -12.41 24.88 37.05
C THR A 24 -13.49 23.85 36.65
N GLN A 25 -14.20 23.29 37.62
CA GLN A 25 -15.33 22.38 37.33
C GLN A 25 -16.53 23.12 36.72
N SER A 26 -16.83 24.35 37.19
CA SER A 26 -17.90 25.19 36.62
C SER A 26 -17.61 25.60 35.17
N ILE A 27 -16.37 25.93 34.85
CA ILE A 27 -15.95 26.32 33.49
C ILE A 27 -15.99 25.10 32.54
N ARG A 28 -15.60 23.91 33.00
CA ARG A 28 -15.71 22.68 32.22
C ARG A 28 -17.16 22.28 31.93
N ALA A 29 -18.05 22.39 32.90
CA ALA A 29 -19.48 22.10 32.72
C ALA A 29 -20.15 23.09 31.73
N ARG A 30 -19.83 24.39 31.77
CA ARG A 30 -20.33 25.34 30.79
C ARG A 30 -19.82 25.08 29.37
N ARG A 31 -18.54 24.74 29.19
CA ARG A 31 -17.99 24.35 27.87
C ARG A 31 -18.61 23.10 27.30
N HIS A 32 -18.89 22.10 28.16
CA HIS A 32 -19.53 20.86 27.73
C HIS A 32 -20.97 21.11 27.23
N ASN A 33 -21.73 21.90 27.93
CA ASN A 33 -23.10 22.25 27.52
C ASN A 33 -23.16 23.07 26.22
N ILE A 34 -22.19 23.96 25.97
CA ILE A 34 -22.07 24.69 24.68
C ILE A 34 -21.73 23.77 23.54
N LEU A 35 -20.82 22.83 23.75
CA LEU A 35 -20.44 21.82 22.71
C LEU A 35 -21.60 20.89 22.36
N VAL A 36 -22.37 20.46 23.34
CA VAL A 36 -23.58 19.62 23.12
C VAL A 36 -24.66 20.40 22.36
N ALA A 37 -24.88 21.68 22.69
CA ALA A 37 -25.83 22.51 21.97
C ALA A 37 -25.41 22.76 20.50
N CYS A 38 -24.14 23.01 20.25
CA CYS A 38 -23.61 23.16 18.88
C CYS A 38 -23.71 21.87 18.08
N PHE A 39 -23.46 20.72 18.71
CA PHE A 39 -23.58 19.41 18.06
C PHE A 39 -25.02 19.09 17.67
N LEU A 40 -26.00 19.40 18.54
CA LEU A 40 -27.42 19.21 18.24
C LEU A 40 -27.91 20.11 17.09
N LEU A 41 -27.42 21.34 17.01
CA LEU A 41 -27.75 22.25 15.88
C LEU A 41 -27.19 21.76 14.55
N VAL A 42 -25.98 21.17 14.53
CA VAL A 42 -25.39 20.59 13.34
C VAL A 42 -26.15 19.34 12.89
N VAL A 43 -26.54 18.47 13.81
CA VAL A 43 -27.32 17.25 13.48
C VAL A 43 -28.70 17.62 12.92
N LEU A 44 -29.39 18.62 13.48
CA LEU A 44 -30.68 19.07 12.97
C LEU A 44 -30.60 19.71 11.59
N SER A 45 -29.49 20.40 11.26
CA SER A 45 -29.28 20.93 9.91
C SER A 45 -29.01 19.84 8.87
N PHE A 46 -28.32 18.77 9.23
CA PHE A 46 -28.09 17.61 8.34
C PHE A 46 -29.36 16.81 8.07
N VAL A 47 -30.24 16.62 9.06
CA VAL A 47 -31.52 15.92 8.89
C VAL A 47 -32.47 16.73 7.97
N GLY A 48 -32.46 18.06 8.06
CA GLY A 48 -33.26 18.94 7.20
C GLY A 48 -32.83 18.88 5.71
N ILE A 49 -31.53 18.81 5.44
CA ILE A 49 -30.96 18.76 4.08
C ILE A 49 -31.19 17.37 3.44
N SER A 50 -31.12 16.29 4.22
CA SER A 50 -31.38 14.95 3.73
C SER A 50 -32.85 14.74 3.30
N ALA A 51 -33.82 15.36 3.99
CA ALA A 51 -35.23 15.26 3.63
C ALA A 51 -35.57 16.01 2.31
N PHE A 52 -34.78 17.01 1.93
CA PHE A 52 -35.03 17.78 0.70
C PHE A 52 -34.46 17.10 -0.58
N LEU A 53 -33.49 16.18 -0.43
CA LEU A 53 -32.85 15.49 -1.57
C LEU A 53 -33.56 14.20 -1.99
N PHE A 54 -34.52 13.71 -1.18
CA PHE A 54 -35.26 12.48 -1.47
C PHE A 54 -36.64 12.66 -2.12
N TRP A 55 -37.03 13.92 -2.47
CA TRP A 55 -38.35 14.18 -3.04
C TRP A 55 -38.28 14.74 -4.47
N THR A 56 -37.57 14.05 -5.37
CA THR A 56 -37.73 14.24 -6.82
C THR A 56 -38.23 12.92 -7.43
N PRO A 57 -39.35 12.92 -8.19
CA PRO A 57 -39.87 11.70 -8.78
C PRO A 57 -38.99 11.27 -9.96
N TYR A 58 -38.45 10.05 -9.84
CA TYR A 58 -37.72 9.37 -10.89
C TYR A 58 -38.75 8.85 -11.95
N SER A 59 -38.70 9.38 -13.17
CA SER A 59 -39.51 8.88 -14.26
C SER A 59 -38.83 7.67 -14.92
N GLU A 60 -39.39 6.48 -14.71
CA GLU A 60 -39.04 5.25 -15.44
C GLU A 60 -39.46 5.38 -16.91
N SER A 61 -38.50 5.36 -17.80
CA SER A 61 -38.74 5.09 -19.24
C SER A 61 -38.42 3.62 -19.52
N LEU A 62 -39.47 2.81 -19.54
CA LEU A 62 -39.43 1.41 -19.99
C LEU A 62 -39.14 1.35 -21.48
N ARG A 63 -37.97 0.86 -21.87
CA ARG A 63 -37.73 0.38 -23.26
C ARG A 63 -38.22 -1.05 -23.37
N LYS A 64 -39.30 -1.22 -24.12
CA LYS A 64 -39.81 -2.51 -24.62
C LYS A 64 -38.83 -3.03 -25.69
N SER A 65 -38.24 -4.18 -25.47
CA SER A 65 -37.55 -4.98 -26.48
C SER A 65 -38.59 -5.86 -27.22
N THR A 66 -38.71 -5.66 -28.50
CA THR A 66 -39.44 -6.57 -29.42
C THR A 66 -38.47 -7.60 -30.01
N PRO A 67 -38.87 -8.86 -30.16
CA PRO A 67 -38.03 -9.89 -30.79
C PRO A 67 -38.01 -9.74 -32.30
N ILE A 68 -36.84 -9.80 -32.92
CA ILE A 68 -36.64 -9.80 -34.39
C ILE A 68 -36.64 -11.27 -34.85
N SER A 69 -37.59 -11.58 -35.75
CA SER A 69 -37.65 -12.85 -36.46
C SER A 69 -36.63 -12.86 -37.62
N HIS A 70 -35.94 -13.99 -37.78
CA HIS A 70 -35.19 -14.31 -38.98
C HIS A 70 -36.18 -14.52 -40.15
N ASP A 71 -35.92 -13.87 -41.27
CA ASP A 71 -35.85 -14.37 -42.64
C ASP A 71 -35.93 -13.18 -43.62
N ASN A 72 -34.90 -13.00 -44.42
CA ASN A 72 -34.94 -12.84 -45.89
C ASN A 72 -33.65 -12.22 -46.41
N ALA A 73 -32.93 -13.01 -47.20
CA ALA A 73 -31.84 -12.55 -48.03
C ALA A 73 -32.35 -11.62 -49.14
N ILE A 74 -31.73 -10.45 -49.30
CA ILE A 74 -31.77 -9.68 -50.55
C ILE A 74 -30.37 -9.09 -50.76
N GLU A 75 -29.79 -9.46 -51.92
CA GLU A 75 -28.61 -8.83 -52.51
C GLU A 75 -28.84 -7.31 -52.72
N GLY A 76 -27.86 -6.48 -52.38
CA GLY A 76 -27.91 -5.05 -52.65
C GLY A 76 -26.60 -4.37 -52.28
N GLU A 77 -25.86 -3.99 -53.29
CA GLU A 77 -24.79 -2.99 -53.41
C GLU A 77 -24.12 -2.47 -52.13
N GLU A 78 -22.80 -2.76 -52.00
CA GLU A 78 -21.86 -2.08 -51.09
C GLU A 78 -21.81 -0.57 -51.39
N GLN A 79 -22.58 0.22 -50.67
CA GLN A 79 -22.25 1.62 -50.45
C GLN A 79 -21.28 1.69 -49.25
N LEU A 80 -20.01 1.95 -49.56
CA LEU A 80 -19.02 2.41 -48.61
C LEU A 80 -19.51 3.70 -47.95
N VAL A 81 -20.20 3.56 -46.82
CA VAL A 81 -20.38 4.68 -45.90
C VAL A 81 -19.03 4.86 -45.17
N GLU A 82 -18.24 5.85 -45.58
CA GLU A 82 -17.19 6.43 -44.76
C GLU A 82 -17.85 6.94 -43.46
N GLY A 83 -17.99 6.05 -42.50
CA GLY A 83 -18.31 6.44 -41.14
C GLY A 83 -17.16 7.28 -40.63
N ILE A 84 -17.40 8.56 -40.45
CA ILE A 84 -16.55 9.43 -39.61
C ILE A 84 -16.50 8.75 -38.26
N LEU A 85 -15.40 8.00 -38.01
CA LEU A 85 -15.06 7.54 -36.67
C LEU A 85 -14.86 8.82 -35.86
N GLU A 86 -15.84 9.18 -35.04
CA GLU A 86 -15.60 10.17 -33.99
C GLU A 86 -14.35 9.71 -33.25
N PRO A 87 -13.34 10.59 -33.10
CA PRO A 87 -12.14 10.23 -32.35
C PRO A 87 -12.58 9.77 -30.95
N LEU A 88 -12.31 8.52 -30.62
CA LEU A 88 -12.49 8.01 -29.27
C LEU A 88 -11.88 9.04 -28.32
N ALA A 89 -12.72 9.62 -27.46
CA ALA A 89 -12.24 10.58 -26.46
C ALA A 89 -11.11 9.89 -25.69
N LEU A 90 -9.90 10.43 -25.79
CA LEU A 90 -8.75 9.91 -25.06
C LEU A 90 -9.11 9.89 -23.56
N ASP A 91 -8.76 8.81 -22.90
CA ASP A 91 -8.85 8.75 -21.43
C ASP A 91 -8.12 9.97 -20.86
N PRO A 92 -8.77 10.84 -20.06
CA PRO A 92 -8.13 12.04 -19.53
C PRO A 92 -6.87 11.72 -18.69
N TRP A 93 -6.71 10.46 -18.30
CA TRP A 93 -5.58 9.96 -17.54
C TRP A 93 -4.56 9.17 -18.37
N ASP A 94 -4.72 9.16 -19.69
CA ASP A 94 -3.77 8.54 -20.59
C ASP A 94 -2.38 9.18 -20.45
N PRO A 95 -1.28 8.40 -20.41
CA PRO A 95 0.08 8.92 -20.33
C PRO A 95 0.38 10.05 -21.33
N GLN A 96 -0.12 9.95 -22.56
CA GLN A 96 0.09 10.95 -23.61
C GLN A 96 -0.50 12.34 -23.26
N MET A 97 -1.49 12.40 -22.37
CA MET A 97 -2.00 13.68 -21.86
C MET A 97 -0.98 14.39 -20.96
N SER A 98 -0.06 13.66 -20.37
CA SER A 98 0.92 14.14 -19.40
C SER A 98 2.37 14.13 -19.91
N LEU A 99 2.63 13.65 -21.11
CA LEU A 99 3.94 13.53 -21.73
C LEU A 99 3.96 14.17 -23.13
N ASN A 100 5.15 14.43 -23.65
CA ASN A 100 5.32 15.00 -25.01
C ASN A 100 4.98 13.97 -26.11
N GLY A 101 5.08 12.67 -25.82
CA GLY A 101 4.82 11.61 -26.77
C GLY A 101 5.16 10.22 -26.25
N LEU A 102 5.62 9.37 -27.15
CA LEU A 102 6.10 8.02 -26.82
C LEU A 102 7.39 8.08 -26.01
N PRO A 103 7.76 6.99 -25.30
CA PRO A 103 9.00 6.92 -24.53
C PRO A 103 10.22 7.29 -25.37
N THR A 104 11.13 8.07 -24.79
CA THR A 104 12.33 8.60 -25.46
C THR A 104 13.60 8.00 -24.87
N ALA A 105 14.72 8.09 -25.59
CA ALA A 105 16.01 7.59 -25.12
C ALA A 105 16.45 8.28 -23.81
N HIS A 106 16.20 9.58 -23.70
CA HIS A 106 16.44 10.36 -22.49
C HIS A 106 15.11 10.79 -21.88
N PHE A 107 14.89 10.52 -20.59
CA PHE A 107 13.60 10.76 -19.94
C PHE A 107 13.14 12.24 -20.04
N ARG A 108 14.08 13.19 -20.01
CA ARG A 108 13.78 14.63 -20.05
C ARG A 108 13.14 15.08 -21.34
N ASP A 109 13.44 14.42 -22.44
CA ASP A 109 12.91 14.77 -23.76
C ASP A 109 11.40 14.51 -23.86
N ASN A 110 10.88 13.60 -23.02
CA ASN A 110 9.46 13.25 -22.99
C ASN A 110 8.67 14.04 -21.95
N LEU A 111 9.30 14.74 -21.02
CA LEU A 111 8.61 15.51 -19.99
C LEU A 111 8.06 16.83 -20.55
N LYS A 112 6.78 17.13 -20.29
CA LYS A 112 6.20 18.45 -20.61
C LYS A 112 6.81 19.52 -19.72
N ALA A 113 7.20 20.65 -20.31
CA ALA A 113 7.95 21.72 -19.63
C ALA A 113 7.19 22.37 -18.45
N ASP A 114 5.86 22.40 -18.53
CA ASP A 114 4.95 22.98 -17.53
C ASP A 114 4.41 21.98 -16.51
N VAL A 115 4.78 20.70 -16.65
CA VAL A 115 4.35 19.61 -15.76
C VAL A 115 5.47 19.21 -14.82
N LYS A 116 5.10 18.92 -13.57
CA LYS A 116 6.01 18.43 -12.53
C LYS A 116 5.72 16.97 -12.22
N TYR A 117 6.77 16.22 -11.97
CA TYR A 117 6.71 14.77 -11.75
C TYR A 117 7.37 14.42 -10.42
N ILE A 118 7.11 13.20 -9.93
CA ILE A 118 7.75 12.67 -8.72
C ILE A 118 8.04 11.17 -8.89
N THR A 119 9.17 10.73 -8.36
CA THR A 119 9.55 9.31 -8.34
C THR A 119 10.27 8.94 -7.04
N SER A 120 10.35 7.63 -6.75
CA SER A 120 11.13 7.05 -5.65
C SER A 120 11.45 5.58 -6.00
N TRP A 121 12.46 5.00 -5.37
CA TRP A 121 12.97 3.70 -5.77
C TRP A 121 12.50 2.57 -4.84
N PRO A 122 12.21 1.36 -5.35
CA PRO A 122 12.04 0.17 -4.55
C PRO A 122 13.37 -0.26 -3.95
N GLY A 123 13.37 -0.85 -2.77
CA GLY A 123 14.63 -1.24 -2.12
C GLY A 123 14.46 -2.26 -0.99
N ALA A 124 13.36 -3.03 -1.03
CA ALA A 124 13.04 -4.01 0.00
C ALA A 124 12.24 -5.20 -0.57
N GLY A 125 11.55 -5.95 0.30
CA GLY A 125 10.61 -6.99 -0.12
C GLY A 125 9.40 -6.39 -0.86
N TRP A 126 8.79 -7.19 -1.73
CA TRP A 126 7.74 -6.73 -2.64
C TRP A 126 6.62 -5.91 -1.98
N THR A 127 6.09 -6.34 -0.82
CA THR A 127 5.02 -5.58 -0.12
C THR A 127 5.52 -4.26 0.44
N ASN A 128 6.77 -4.17 0.86
CA ASN A 128 7.37 -2.90 1.29
C ASN A 128 7.54 -1.95 0.11
N ASP A 129 7.87 -2.49 -1.08
CA ASP A 129 7.97 -1.70 -2.31
C ASP A 129 6.59 -1.21 -2.77
N VAL A 130 5.52 -2.02 -2.61
CA VAL A 130 4.12 -1.57 -2.80
C VAL A 130 3.77 -0.40 -1.89
N MET A 131 4.14 -0.47 -0.61
CA MET A 131 3.93 0.65 0.34
C MET A 131 4.77 1.88 -0.03
N THR A 132 6.01 1.69 -0.49
CA THR A 132 6.88 2.76 -1.01
C THR A 132 6.20 3.50 -2.17
N TYR A 133 5.65 2.76 -3.13
CA TYR A 133 4.95 3.36 -4.27
C TYR A 133 3.66 4.07 -3.85
N ALA A 134 2.90 3.50 -2.94
CA ALA A 134 1.70 4.16 -2.43
C ALA A 134 2.04 5.48 -1.71
N ASN A 135 3.12 5.50 -0.91
CA ASN A 135 3.60 6.71 -0.25
C ASN A 135 4.07 7.76 -1.27
N MET A 136 4.83 7.35 -2.29
CA MET A 136 5.31 8.23 -3.36
C MET A 136 4.14 8.81 -4.17
N ILE A 137 3.17 7.98 -4.57
CA ILE A 137 1.99 8.41 -5.32
C ILE A 137 1.17 9.41 -4.49
N TYR A 138 0.94 9.12 -3.19
CA TYR A 138 0.23 10.04 -2.31
C TYR A 138 0.97 11.38 -2.16
N LEU A 139 2.29 11.35 -1.98
CA LEU A 139 3.09 12.58 -1.95
C LEU A 139 2.98 13.37 -3.26
N GLY A 140 2.95 12.68 -4.40
CA GLY A 140 2.68 13.28 -5.70
C GLY A 140 1.35 14.03 -5.71
N PHE A 141 0.29 13.40 -5.23
CA PHE A 141 -1.05 14.00 -5.21
C PHE A 141 -1.13 15.28 -4.35
N ILE A 142 -0.48 15.30 -3.19
CA ILE A 142 -0.50 16.49 -2.30
C ILE A 142 0.48 17.59 -2.71
N THR A 143 1.40 17.32 -3.65
CA THR A 143 2.37 18.28 -4.17
C THR A 143 2.06 18.72 -5.60
N ASP A 144 0.91 18.30 -6.14
CA ASP A 144 0.50 18.55 -7.52
C ASP A 144 1.57 18.12 -8.54
N ARG A 145 2.11 16.91 -8.33
CA ARG A 145 3.09 16.26 -9.18
C ARG A 145 2.55 14.94 -9.70
N ILE A 146 2.82 14.63 -10.95
CA ILE A 146 2.45 13.36 -11.54
C ILE A 146 3.43 12.28 -11.07
N PRO A 147 2.95 11.22 -10.39
CA PRO A 147 3.79 10.10 -10.01
C PRO A 147 4.28 9.33 -11.24
N VAL A 148 5.57 9.02 -11.26
CA VAL A 148 6.21 8.12 -12.24
C VAL A 148 6.73 6.91 -11.48
N VAL A 149 6.00 5.81 -11.56
CA VAL A 149 6.25 4.59 -10.79
C VAL A 149 7.32 3.74 -11.47
N PRO A 150 8.40 3.33 -10.76
CA PRO A 150 9.38 2.39 -11.31
C PRO A 150 8.82 0.97 -11.40
N MET A 151 9.58 0.09 -12.06
CA MET A 151 9.34 -1.34 -12.05
C MET A 151 9.62 -1.94 -10.66
N PHE A 152 8.99 -3.08 -10.35
CA PHE A 152 9.41 -3.95 -9.26
C PHE A 152 10.69 -4.66 -9.63
N THR A 153 11.68 -4.61 -8.74
CA THR A 153 12.97 -5.28 -8.94
C THR A 153 13.02 -6.59 -8.12
N PRO A 154 13.64 -7.66 -8.63
CA PRO A 154 13.57 -8.98 -8.01
C PRO A 154 14.54 -9.17 -6.84
N SER A 155 14.83 -8.12 -6.07
CA SER A 155 15.85 -8.14 -5.00
C SER A 155 15.65 -9.25 -3.96
N HIS A 156 14.40 -9.63 -3.68
CA HIS A 156 14.06 -10.74 -2.77
C HIS A 156 13.55 -12.01 -3.48
N ILE A 157 13.25 -11.93 -4.77
CA ILE A 157 12.78 -13.06 -5.57
C ILE A 157 13.95 -13.88 -6.12
N ASN A 158 15.08 -13.24 -6.39
CA ASN A 158 16.30 -13.90 -6.92
C ASN A 158 16.95 -14.90 -5.96
N ILE A 159 16.53 -14.97 -4.70
CA ILE A 159 17.12 -15.88 -3.71
C ILE A 159 16.84 -17.33 -4.12
N GLY A 160 17.89 -18.02 -4.57
CA GLY A 160 17.81 -19.41 -5.06
C GLY A 160 17.33 -19.57 -6.51
N ALA A 161 17.16 -18.48 -7.26
CA ALA A 161 16.87 -18.55 -8.69
C ALA A 161 18.10 -19.07 -9.46
N THR A 162 17.85 -19.92 -10.47
CA THR A 162 18.91 -20.49 -11.32
C THR A 162 19.26 -19.60 -12.50
N ALA A 163 18.45 -18.60 -12.78
CA ALA A 163 18.64 -17.60 -13.83
C ALA A 163 18.23 -16.21 -13.32
N PRO A 164 18.68 -15.11 -13.97
CA PRO A 164 18.22 -13.77 -13.62
C PRO A 164 16.70 -13.65 -13.74
N VAL A 165 16.04 -13.18 -12.68
CA VAL A 165 14.61 -12.92 -12.69
C VAL A 165 14.38 -11.50 -13.25
N PRO A 166 13.49 -11.32 -14.23
CA PRO A 166 13.23 -10.01 -14.81
C PRO A 166 12.53 -9.08 -13.79
N SER A 167 12.76 -7.77 -13.94
CA SER A 167 11.94 -6.77 -13.31
C SER A 167 10.56 -6.73 -13.95
N LEU A 168 9.52 -6.35 -13.18
CA LEU A 168 8.15 -6.27 -13.66
C LEU A 168 7.63 -4.84 -13.57
N ALA A 169 6.94 -4.39 -14.58
CA ALA A 169 6.27 -3.11 -14.54
C ALA A 169 5.12 -3.11 -13.52
N PHE A 170 4.83 -1.94 -12.94
CA PHE A 170 3.76 -1.81 -11.95
C PHE A 170 2.39 -2.23 -12.51
N GLY A 171 2.09 -1.83 -13.75
CA GLY A 171 0.85 -2.16 -14.46
C GLY A 171 0.74 -3.62 -14.93
N GLU A 172 1.78 -4.44 -14.76
CA GLU A 172 1.71 -5.90 -14.95
C GLU A 172 1.19 -6.63 -13.71
N VAL A 173 1.18 -5.92 -12.57
CA VAL A 173 0.73 -6.44 -11.27
C VAL A 173 -0.60 -5.83 -10.85
N PHE A 174 -0.73 -4.51 -11.01
CA PHE A 174 -1.91 -3.75 -10.60
C PHE A 174 -2.62 -3.13 -11.81
N ASP A 175 -3.95 -3.15 -11.79
CA ASP A 175 -4.82 -2.56 -12.81
C ASP A 175 -4.70 -1.02 -12.80
N LEU A 176 -3.66 -0.51 -13.46
CA LEU A 176 -3.32 0.90 -13.48
C LEU A 176 -4.40 1.77 -14.17
N PRO A 177 -5.02 1.36 -15.29
CA PRO A 177 -6.17 2.08 -15.86
C PRO A 177 -7.31 2.24 -14.85
N ARG A 178 -7.70 1.17 -14.17
CA ARG A 178 -8.72 1.21 -13.12
C ARG A 178 -8.31 2.13 -11.96
N MET A 179 -7.04 2.08 -11.54
CA MET A 179 -6.52 2.92 -10.48
C MET A 179 -6.56 4.41 -10.84
N ARG A 180 -6.18 4.77 -12.07
CA ARG A 180 -6.28 6.13 -12.60
C ARG A 180 -7.73 6.64 -12.56
N ASN A 181 -8.68 5.83 -13.03
CA ASN A 181 -10.10 6.17 -13.00
C ASN A 181 -10.64 6.34 -11.57
N LEU A 182 -10.29 5.46 -10.64
CA LEU A 182 -10.77 5.52 -9.25
C LEU A 182 -10.17 6.68 -8.46
N THR A 183 -8.92 7.03 -8.73
CA THR A 183 -8.25 8.17 -8.08
C THR A 183 -8.56 9.50 -8.75
N GLY A 184 -8.99 9.50 -10.02
CA GLY A 184 -9.15 10.70 -10.83
C GLY A 184 -7.82 11.44 -11.02
N LYS A 185 -6.70 10.72 -11.15
CA LYS A 185 -5.35 11.26 -11.22
C LYS A 185 -4.49 10.51 -12.24
N ALA A 186 -3.65 11.25 -12.96
CA ALA A 186 -2.60 10.67 -13.78
C ALA A 186 -1.55 9.98 -12.91
N ILE A 187 -1.18 8.76 -13.27
CA ILE A 187 -0.08 7.98 -12.70
C ILE A 187 0.65 7.35 -13.88
N LEU A 188 1.93 7.64 -14.01
CA LEU A 188 2.78 7.13 -15.08
C LEU A 188 3.67 6.00 -14.58
N GLU A 189 4.15 5.19 -15.49
CA GLU A 189 5.27 4.28 -15.27
C GLU A 189 6.54 4.83 -15.94
N TRP A 190 7.71 4.45 -15.47
CA TRP A 190 8.96 4.87 -16.12
C TRP A 190 9.04 4.42 -17.58
N ARG A 191 8.43 3.28 -17.94
CA ARG A 191 8.32 2.82 -19.33
C ARG A 191 7.44 3.71 -20.23
N ASP A 192 6.58 4.55 -19.64
CA ASP A 192 5.83 5.57 -20.40
C ASP A 192 6.71 6.77 -20.70
N VAL A 193 7.73 7.03 -19.88
CA VAL A 193 8.59 8.22 -19.93
C VAL A 193 9.87 7.97 -20.72
N LYS A 194 10.57 6.88 -20.40
CA LYS A 194 11.86 6.50 -20.99
C LYS A 194 11.77 5.14 -21.66
N ASP A 195 12.38 5.02 -22.83
CA ASP A 195 12.52 3.75 -23.52
C ASP A 195 13.41 2.80 -22.67
N THR A 196 12.82 1.68 -22.25
CA THR A 196 13.50 0.67 -21.41
C THR A 196 14.64 -0.04 -22.12
N GLU A 197 14.66 -0.02 -23.45
CA GLU A 197 15.74 -0.60 -24.26
C GLU A 197 16.86 0.41 -24.53
N SER A 198 16.69 1.67 -24.12
CA SER A 198 17.71 2.70 -24.31
C SER A 198 18.93 2.47 -23.43
N GLU A 199 20.10 2.49 -24.02
CA GLU A 199 21.39 2.49 -23.30
C GLU A 199 21.86 3.91 -22.89
N ALA A 200 21.09 4.96 -23.20
CA ALA A 200 21.42 6.32 -22.82
C ALA A 200 21.33 6.51 -21.31
N VAL A 201 22.41 7.00 -20.72
CA VAL A 201 22.47 7.29 -19.28
C VAL A 201 22.00 8.72 -19.04
N ASP A 202 21.12 8.91 -18.06
CA ASP A 202 20.60 10.20 -17.63
C ASP A 202 21.08 10.56 -16.23
N ASP A 203 21.59 11.76 -16.07
CA ASP A 203 21.95 12.31 -14.76
C ASP A 203 20.72 12.92 -14.07
N ILE A 204 20.53 12.59 -12.79
CA ILE A 204 19.45 13.15 -11.98
C ILE A 204 19.90 13.38 -10.52
N GLY A 205 19.45 14.48 -9.92
CA GLY A 205 19.61 14.72 -8.48
C GLY A 205 18.40 14.25 -7.68
N CYS A 206 18.62 13.55 -6.58
CA CYS A 206 17.58 13.03 -5.70
C CYS A 206 17.81 13.43 -4.23
N TRP A 207 16.75 13.54 -3.45
CA TRP A 207 16.84 13.60 -2.00
C TRP A 207 17.15 12.23 -1.40
N ASN A 208 18.12 12.17 -0.49
CA ASN A 208 18.44 11.02 0.34
C ASN A 208 17.69 11.17 1.68
N ILE A 209 16.50 10.54 1.78
CA ILE A 209 15.70 10.51 3.01
C ILE A 209 16.28 9.47 3.95
N TRP A 210 16.69 8.31 3.43
CA TRP A 210 17.15 7.18 4.22
C TRP A 210 18.22 7.58 5.22
N GLU A 211 19.27 8.24 4.77
CA GLU A 211 20.34 8.73 5.65
C GLU A 211 19.84 9.76 6.68
N ALA A 212 18.80 10.53 6.36
CA ALA A 212 18.26 11.52 7.29
C ALA A 212 17.48 10.88 8.44
N VAL A 213 16.85 9.72 8.20
CA VAL A 213 15.99 9.06 9.20
C VAL A 213 16.64 7.85 9.86
N GLN A 214 17.61 7.19 9.23
CA GLN A 214 18.28 6.01 9.82
C GLN A 214 19.40 6.39 10.77
N TYR A 215 19.45 5.73 11.90
CA TYR A 215 20.42 6.01 12.97
C TYR A 215 21.85 5.55 12.63
N ARG A 216 21.98 4.43 11.91
CA ARG A 216 23.28 3.78 11.67
C ARG A 216 23.73 3.78 10.22
N GLU A 217 22.92 4.26 9.31
CA GLU A 217 23.19 4.21 7.87
C GLU A 217 23.42 5.62 7.35
N HIS A 218 24.59 5.85 6.75
CA HIS A 218 25.06 7.17 6.28
C HIS A 218 25.22 7.19 4.76
N TYR A 219 24.34 6.48 4.05
CA TYR A 219 24.30 6.37 2.59
C TYR A 219 22.86 6.25 2.10
N PRO A 220 22.61 6.56 0.82
CA PRO A 220 21.29 6.37 0.24
C PRO A 220 20.86 4.91 0.24
N ARG A 221 19.55 4.65 0.36
CA ARG A 221 19.03 3.29 0.23
C ARG A 221 19.36 2.73 -1.15
N ARG A 222 19.94 1.54 -1.19
CA ARG A 222 20.26 0.86 -2.43
C ARG A 222 18.99 0.39 -3.15
N SER A 223 18.99 0.54 -4.46
CA SER A 223 17.98 0.02 -5.37
C SER A 223 18.63 -0.33 -6.70
N SER A 224 18.16 -1.39 -7.35
CA SER A 224 18.58 -1.73 -8.71
C SER A 224 17.71 -1.04 -9.80
N ALA A 225 16.59 -0.41 -9.43
CA ALA A 225 15.73 0.26 -10.39
C ALA A 225 16.44 1.38 -11.19
N PRO A 226 17.26 2.24 -10.57
CA PRO A 226 18.03 3.23 -11.32
C PRO A 226 18.98 2.60 -12.34
N GLU A 227 19.61 1.46 -12.03
CA GLU A 227 20.50 0.76 -12.96
C GLU A 227 19.73 0.23 -14.18
N HIS A 228 18.55 -0.36 -13.96
CA HIS A 228 17.67 -0.79 -15.06
C HIS A 228 17.19 0.37 -15.92
N LEU A 229 16.98 1.53 -15.32
CA LEU A 229 16.53 2.75 -16.02
C LEU A 229 17.70 3.56 -16.61
N LYS A 230 18.95 3.10 -16.47
CA LYS A 230 20.14 3.84 -16.89
C LYS A 230 20.17 5.27 -16.33
N LEU A 231 19.94 5.38 -15.01
CA LEU A 231 20.02 6.65 -14.29
C LEU A 231 21.30 6.71 -13.45
N ASP A 232 22.02 7.79 -13.57
CA ASP A 232 23.18 8.13 -12.74
C ASP A 232 22.78 9.20 -11.72
N ILE A 233 22.72 8.82 -10.44
CA ILE A 233 22.05 9.62 -9.41
C ILE A 233 23.04 10.31 -8.48
N SER A 234 22.93 11.64 -8.37
CA SER A 234 23.50 12.43 -7.28
C SER A 234 22.52 12.52 -6.13
N TYR A 235 22.95 12.19 -4.91
CA TYR A 235 22.07 12.25 -3.75
C TYR A 235 22.41 13.42 -2.83
N THR A 236 21.40 14.20 -2.46
CA THR A 236 21.47 15.26 -1.45
C THR A 236 20.81 14.79 -0.18
N LYS A 237 21.53 14.78 0.94
CA LYS A 237 20.96 14.40 2.24
C LYS A 237 19.80 15.33 2.60
N ALA A 238 18.66 14.75 2.92
CA ALA A 238 17.51 15.50 3.42
C ALA A 238 17.79 16.06 4.83
N PRO A 239 17.23 17.23 5.18
CA PRO A 239 17.44 17.84 6.49
C PRO A 239 16.77 17.03 7.60
N ALA A 240 17.34 17.06 8.82
CA ALA A 240 16.85 16.26 9.95
C ALA A 240 15.38 16.56 10.35
N TRP A 241 14.87 17.74 10.04
CA TRP A 241 13.48 18.11 10.33
C TRP A 241 12.43 17.35 9.48
N VAL A 242 12.87 16.53 8.49
CA VAL A 242 11.93 15.65 7.77
C VAL A 242 11.41 14.52 8.64
N LYS A 243 12.09 14.20 9.73
CA LYS A 243 11.68 13.15 10.68
C LYS A 243 10.31 13.45 11.29
N LEU A 244 9.59 12.41 11.65
CA LEU A 244 8.35 12.50 12.44
C LEU A 244 8.63 13.12 13.81
N ILE A 245 9.73 12.70 14.47
CA ILE A 245 10.20 13.25 15.72
C ILE A 245 11.64 13.76 15.49
N PRO A 246 11.84 15.04 15.09
CA PRO A 246 13.14 15.56 14.65
C PRO A 246 14.26 15.42 15.68
N ASP A 247 13.94 15.55 16.97
CA ASP A 247 14.91 15.49 18.06
C ASP A 247 15.14 14.07 18.59
N PHE A 248 14.47 13.07 18.02
CA PHE A 248 14.64 11.68 18.41
C PHE A 248 15.51 10.94 17.40
N GLU A 249 16.75 10.65 17.76
CA GLU A 249 17.74 10.04 16.88
C GLU A 249 17.29 8.67 16.33
N HIS A 250 16.59 7.89 17.12
CA HIS A 250 16.14 6.54 16.76
C HIS A 250 14.79 6.49 16.02
N ASP A 251 14.15 7.64 15.76
CA ASP A 251 12.94 7.64 14.92
C ASP A 251 13.31 7.44 13.44
N PRO A 252 12.90 6.32 12.81
CA PRO A 252 13.23 6.03 11.42
C PRO A 252 12.23 6.60 10.41
N HIS A 253 11.24 7.43 10.84
CA HIS A 253 10.15 7.87 10.00
C HIS A 253 10.33 9.32 9.54
N ALA A 254 9.95 9.59 8.27
CA ALA A 254 9.70 10.94 7.76
C ALA A 254 8.19 11.20 7.68
N THR A 255 7.78 12.47 7.58
CA THR A 255 6.37 12.80 7.38
C THR A 255 6.09 13.27 5.96
N PHE A 256 4.88 12.96 5.45
CA PHE A 256 4.45 13.47 4.14
C PHE A 256 4.55 15.01 4.07
N TRP A 257 4.19 15.70 5.16
CA TRP A 257 4.18 17.15 5.20
C TRP A 257 5.57 17.76 5.14
N SER A 258 6.54 17.15 5.80
CA SER A 258 7.93 17.60 5.75
C SER A 258 8.54 17.34 4.37
N LEU A 259 8.29 16.17 3.77
CA LEU A 259 8.77 15.87 2.42
C LEU A 259 8.09 16.75 1.36
N ALA A 260 6.78 17.04 1.51
CA ALA A 260 6.08 17.97 0.62
C ALA A 260 6.72 19.35 0.60
N ARG A 261 7.27 19.85 1.72
CA ARG A 261 7.99 21.13 1.75
C ARG A 261 9.22 21.12 0.84
N LEU A 262 9.93 20.01 0.74
CA LEU A 262 11.11 19.89 -0.15
C LEU A 262 10.75 19.96 -1.64
N ALA A 263 9.46 19.83 -2.00
CA ALA A 263 8.97 19.99 -3.36
C ALA A 263 8.93 21.47 -3.82
N PHE A 264 9.06 22.43 -2.89
CA PHE A 264 8.97 23.86 -3.19
C PHE A 264 10.36 24.49 -3.36
N PRO A 265 10.55 25.38 -4.35
CA PRO A 265 11.88 25.93 -4.70
C PRO A 265 12.61 26.60 -3.53
N GLN A 266 11.90 27.36 -2.68
CA GLN A 266 12.50 28.02 -1.55
C GLN A 266 13.05 27.04 -0.51
N ALA A 267 12.25 26.03 -0.13
CA ALA A 267 12.67 25.05 0.84
C ALA A 267 13.81 24.17 0.29
N LEU A 268 13.78 23.86 -1.00
CA LEU A 268 14.89 23.19 -1.68
C LEU A 268 16.16 24.04 -1.53
N HIS A 269 16.13 25.32 -1.96
CA HIS A 269 17.28 26.21 -1.89
C HIS A 269 17.84 26.34 -0.46
N ASP A 270 16.98 26.51 0.53
CA ASP A 270 17.38 26.76 1.94
C ASP A 270 17.98 25.51 2.62
N ASN A 271 17.79 24.33 2.04
CA ASN A 271 18.22 23.04 2.62
C ASN A 271 19.23 22.29 1.74
N LEU A 272 19.74 22.92 0.67
CA LEU A 272 20.79 22.32 -0.13
C LEU A 272 22.07 22.16 0.69
N VAL A 273 22.56 20.92 0.72
CA VAL A 273 23.92 20.58 1.12
C VAL A 273 24.67 20.05 -0.11
N THR A 274 25.98 19.89 -0.03
CA THR A 274 26.77 19.34 -1.13
C THR A 274 26.26 17.95 -1.51
N PRO A 275 25.80 17.74 -2.76
CA PRO A 275 25.37 16.43 -3.21
C PRO A 275 26.51 15.43 -3.23
N LEU A 276 26.22 14.17 -2.97
CA LEU A 276 27.16 13.09 -3.25
C LEU A 276 27.32 12.97 -4.77
N PRO A 277 28.57 12.87 -5.27
CA PRO A 277 28.80 12.65 -6.69
C PRO A 277 28.12 11.38 -7.17
N SER A 278 27.56 11.43 -8.37
CA SER A 278 26.97 10.26 -9.01
C SER A 278 28.04 9.21 -9.32
N PRO A 279 27.71 7.90 -9.29
CA PRO A 279 28.72 6.85 -9.39
C PRO A 279 29.37 6.68 -10.77
N LEU A 280 28.67 7.03 -11.87
CA LEU A 280 29.20 6.84 -13.23
C LEU A 280 29.92 8.10 -13.74
N HIS A 281 29.24 9.25 -13.72
CA HIS A 281 29.77 10.48 -14.28
C HIS A 281 30.48 11.38 -13.26
N GLY A 282 30.34 11.09 -11.97
CA GLY A 282 30.90 11.93 -10.89
C GLY A 282 30.23 13.30 -10.80
N THR A 283 29.05 13.48 -11.36
CA THR A 283 28.31 14.75 -11.33
C THR A 283 27.70 14.98 -9.94
N SER A 284 27.63 16.24 -9.54
CA SER A 284 27.03 16.64 -8.25
C SER A 284 25.84 17.56 -8.52
N LEU A 285 24.68 16.95 -8.79
CA LEU A 285 23.44 17.65 -9.11
C LEU A 285 22.58 17.84 -7.85
N PRO A 286 21.98 19.03 -7.65
CA PRO A 286 20.96 19.21 -6.63
C PRO A 286 19.70 18.39 -6.99
N PRO A 287 18.80 18.14 -6.02
CA PRO A 287 17.53 17.47 -6.30
C PRO A 287 16.77 18.13 -7.43
N ASP A 288 16.27 17.32 -8.35
CA ASP A 288 15.63 17.80 -9.56
C ASP A 288 14.28 18.49 -9.26
N THR A 289 14.02 19.63 -9.89
CA THR A 289 12.83 20.42 -9.62
C THR A 289 11.62 20.01 -10.47
N GLN A 290 11.85 19.39 -11.62
CA GLN A 290 10.81 18.90 -12.51
C GLN A 290 10.46 17.45 -12.19
N MET A 291 11.45 16.54 -12.17
CA MET A 291 11.31 15.15 -11.74
C MET A 291 11.81 15.03 -10.29
N LEU A 292 10.99 15.46 -9.33
CA LEU A 292 11.35 15.34 -7.92
C LEU A 292 11.60 13.89 -7.55
N CYS A 293 12.77 13.60 -7.01
CA CYS A 293 13.20 12.24 -6.74
C CYS A 293 13.58 12.05 -5.26
N TYR A 294 13.15 10.94 -4.69
CA TYR A 294 13.52 10.47 -3.34
C TYR A 294 14.10 9.06 -3.41
N ASP A 295 15.05 8.75 -2.54
CA ASP A 295 15.72 7.44 -2.55
C ASP A 295 14.81 6.30 -2.07
N TYR A 296 14.07 6.45 -0.95
CA TYR A 296 13.22 5.40 -0.42
C TYR A 296 12.12 5.95 0.50
N MET A 297 10.88 5.52 0.30
CA MET A 297 9.73 6.13 0.96
C MET A 297 8.90 5.16 1.83
N TYR A 298 9.40 3.97 2.15
CA TYR A 298 8.67 3.01 2.98
C TYR A 298 8.33 3.57 4.39
N TYR A 299 9.29 4.26 5.01
CA TYR A 299 9.14 4.83 6.35
C TYR A 299 8.53 6.24 6.35
N VAL A 300 7.62 6.52 5.41
CA VAL A 300 6.90 7.80 5.38
C VAL A 300 5.51 7.62 5.96
N CYS A 301 5.12 8.53 6.86
CA CYS A 301 3.82 8.50 7.53
C CYS A 301 3.22 9.92 7.60
N ALA A 302 1.96 10.03 8.01
CA ALA A 302 1.32 11.32 8.25
C ALA A 302 1.48 11.77 9.72
N GLN A 303 1.21 10.87 10.67
CA GLN A 303 1.14 11.22 12.10
C GLN A 303 1.82 10.21 13.03
N GLN A 304 1.92 8.95 12.63
CA GLN A 304 2.47 7.90 13.50
C GLN A 304 3.18 6.81 12.71
N PRO A 305 4.16 6.13 13.32
CA PRO A 305 4.80 4.98 12.73
C PRO A 305 3.80 3.90 12.33
N TYR A 306 4.12 3.19 11.23
CA TYR A 306 3.35 2.02 10.78
C TYR A 306 1.83 2.26 10.60
N GLU A 307 1.41 3.48 10.31
CA GLU A 307 0.00 3.86 10.18
C GLU A 307 -0.76 3.13 9.06
N TYR A 308 -0.05 2.40 8.18
CA TYR A 308 -0.68 1.56 7.14
C TYR A 308 -1.65 0.54 7.71
N ASP A 309 -1.40 0.07 8.93
CA ASP A 309 -2.28 -0.87 9.64
C ASP A 309 -3.57 -0.23 10.18
N THR A 310 -3.74 1.06 10.00
CA THR A 310 -4.86 1.85 10.52
C THR A 310 -5.63 2.56 9.42
N ASP A 311 -6.87 2.98 9.73
CA ASP A 311 -7.69 3.79 8.83
C ASP A 311 -7.18 5.23 8.67
N TYR A 312 -6.20 5.63 9.45
CA TYR A 312 -5.63 6.98 9.38
C TYR A 312 -4.58 7.14 8.28
N SER A 313 -4.03 6.05 7.74
CA SER A 313 -3.05 6.12 6.68
C SER A 313 -3.61 6.80 5.42
N PRO A 314 -3.13 7.99 5.05
CA PRO A 314 -3.61 8.64 3.84
C PRO A 314 -3.12 7.93 2.57
N ALA A 315 -1.93 7.32 2.60
CA ALA A 315 -1.41 6.54 1.49
C ALA A 315 -2.29 5.31 1.21
N TRP A 316 -2.83 4.66 2.27
CA TRP A 316 -3.84 3.63 2.09
C TRP A 316 -5.14 4.21 1.51
N ARG A 317 -5.71 5.23 2.17
CA ARG A 317 -7.03 5.80 1.83
C ARG A 317 -7.13 6.37 0.43
N TYR A 318 -6.08 7.03 -0.05
CA TYR A 318 -6.13 7.75 -1.32
C TYR A 318 -5.41 7.04 -2.46
N VAL A 319 -4.66 5.97 -2.16
CA VAL A 319 -3.83 5.28 -3.15
C VAL A 319 -3.96 3.76 -3.06
N ALA A 320 -3.44 3.12 -2.01
CA ALA A 320 -3.23 1.68 -2.00
C ALA A 320 -4.53 0.85 -2.02
N GLN A 321 -5.65 1.36 -1.49
CA GLN A 321 -6.93 0.70 -1.59
C GLN A 321 -7.42 0.54 -3.05
N TYR A 322 -6.89 1.32 -3.99
CA TYR A 322 -7.21 1.26 -5.42
C TYR A 322 -6.22 0.42 -6.24
N MET A 323 -5.19 -0.13 -5.61
CA MET A 323 -4.22 -1.04 -6.24
C MET A 323 -4.81 -2.45 -6.38
N HIS A 324 -5.85 -2.58 -7.21
CA HIS A 324 -6.44 -3.88 -7.53
C HIS A 324 -5.53 -4.68 -8.45
N TRP A 325 -5.58 -6.00 -8.32
CA TRP A 325 -4.85 -6.91 -9.18
C TRP A 325 -5.28 -6.76 -10.65
N VAL A 326 -4.35 -6.96 -11.58
CA VAL A 326 -4.74 -7.17 -12.98
C VAL A 326 -5.59 -8.44 -13.10
N PRO A 327 -6.54 -8.48 -14.07
CA PRO A 327 -7.43 -9.64 -14.23
C PRO A 327 -6.71 -10.98 -14.36
N SER A 328 -5.54 -11.01 -15.00
CA SER A 328 -4.74 -12.23 -15.16
C SER A 328 -4.29 -12.82 -13.82
N ILE A 329 -3.79 -12.01 -12.89
CA ILE A 329 -3.37 -12.46 -11.55
C ILE A 329 -4.60 -12.88 -10.73
N GLN A 330 -5.68 -12.10 -10.78
CA GLN A 330 -6.90 -12.43 -10.04
C GLN A 330 -7.50 -13.75 -10.52
N ASN A 331 -7.61 -13.97 -11.83
CA ASN A 331 -8.11 -15.22 -12.40
C ASN A 331 -7.23 -16.41 -12.04
N LEU A 332 -5.92 -16.22 -12.09
CA LEU A 332 -4.97 -17.26 -11.71
C LEU A 332 -5.10 -17.64 -10.23
N ALA A 333 -5.26 -16.67 -9.33
CA ALA A 333 -5.52 -16.92 -7.92
C ALA A 333 -6.82 -17.73 -7.71
N ASN A 334 -7.89 -17.41 -8.45
CA ASN A 334 -9.15 -18.15 -8.40
C ASN A 334 -8.99 -19.62 -8.86
N ILE A 335 -8.20 -19.87 -9.90
CA ILE A 335 -7.87 -21.21 -10.37
C ILE A 335 -7.14 -22.00 -9.26
N TYR A 336 -6.16 -21.40 -8.61
CA TYR A 336 -5.43 -22.06 -7.51
C TYR A 336 -6.32 -22.33 -6.29
N LEU A 337 -7.23 -21.40 -5.96
CA LEU A 337 -8.22 -21.60 -4.92
C LEU A 337 -9.18 -22.75 -5.23
N ASN A 338 -9.77 -22.75 -6.41
CA ASN A 338 -10.71 -23.79 -6.82
C ASN A 338 -10.06 -25.17 -6.84
N ARG A 339 -8.83 -25.28 -7.35
CA ARG A 339 -8.04 -26.53 -7.26
C ARG A 339 -7.81 -26.98 -5.82
N ALA A 340 -7.39 -26.05 -4.96
CA ALA A 340 -7.12 -26.35 -3.55
C ALA A 340 -8.39 -26.78 -2.77
N PHE A 341 -9.56 -26.29 -3.16
CA PHE A 341 -10.85 -26.63 -2.58
C PHE A 341 -11.56 -27.81 -3.25
N GLY A 342 -11.02 -28.33 -4.34
CA GLY A 342 -11.65 -29.41 -5.12
C GLY A 342 -12.91 -28.94 -5.87
N VAL A 343 -13.00 -27.65 -6.20
CA VAL A 343 -14.07 -27.03 -6.98
C VAL A 343 -13.64 -26.95 -8.45
N PRO A 344 -14.54 -27.15 -9.44
CA PRO A 344 -14.23 -26.92 -10.84
C PRO A 344 -13.68 -25.52 -11.10
N GLU A 345 -12.67 -25.40 -12.00
CA GLU A 345 -11.97 -24.14 -12.25
C GLU A 345 -12.87 -23.05 -12.87
N ASP A 346 -13.93 -23.43 -13.56
CA ASP A 346 -14.90 -22.57 -14.21
C ASP A 346 -16.08 -22.16 -13.30
N GLU A 347 -16.12 -22.70 -12.08
CA GLU A 347 -17.14 -22.33 -11.09
C GLU A 347 -16.67 -21.15 -10.23
N PRO A 348 -17.60 -20.34 -9.69
CA PRO A 348 -17.27 -19.29 -8.75
C PRO A 348 -16.57 -19.84 -7.51
N THR A 349 -15.49 -19.21 -7.09
CA THR A 349 -14.79 -19.57 -5.85
C THR A 349 -15.72 -19.42 -4.63
N PRO A 350 -15.88 -20.44 -3.79
CA PRO A 350 -16.71 -20.34 -2.60
C PRO A 350 -16.13 -19.37 -1.56
N PRO A 351 -16.95 -18.85 -0.63
CA PRO A 351 -16.46 -18.03 0.48
C PRO A 351 -15.40 -18.78 1.29
N TYR A 352 -14.30 -18.10 1.62
CA TYR A 352 -13.17 -18.70 2.34
C TYR A 352 -12.52 -17.74 3.32
N ILE A 353 -11.78 -18.30 4.27
CA ILE A 353 -10.84 -17.60 5.14
C ILE A 353 -9.43 -17.89 4.62
N ALA A 354 -8.65 -16.85 4.35
CA ALA A 354 -7.24 -16.99 4.04
C ALA A 354 -6.39 -16.77 5.31
N ILE A 355 -5.29 -17.53 5.41
CA ILE A 355 -4.32 -17.41 6.49
C ILE A 355 -2.96 -17.09 5.88
N HIS A 356 -2.23 -16.16 6.48
CA HIS A 356 -0.82 -15.93 6.16
C HIS A 356 0.04 -16.01 7.42
N VAL A 357 0.97 -16.95 7.44
CA VAL A 357 1.97 -17.09 8.51
C VAL A 357 3.34 -16.71 7.99
N ARG A 358 4.02 -15.81 8.70
CA ARG A 358 5.39 -15.38 8.44
C ARG A 358 6.32 -15.94 9.49
N HIS A 359 7.31 -16.73 9.09
CA HIS A 359 8.33 -17.29 9.97
C HIS A 359 9.73 -16.84 9.58
N TYR A 360 10.19 -17.13 8.40
CA TYR A 360 11.54 -17.03 7.85
C TYR A 360 12.48 -16.04 8.57
N ASP A 361 12.51 -14.78 8.11
CA ASP A 361 13.36 -13.72 8.69
C ASP A 361 12.84 -13.18 10.05
N PHE A 362 11.61 -13.52 10.43
CA PHE A 362 11.06 -13.17 11.74
C PHE A 362 11.76 -13.96 12.88
N VAL A 363 12.37 -15.10 12.56
CA VAL A 363 13.24 -15.84 13.50
C VAL A 363 14.31 -14.94 14.13
N ASP A 364 14.88 -14.01 13.36
CA ASP A 364 15.93 -13.09 13.85
C ASP A 364 15.41 -12.10 14.91
N GLN A 365 14.11 -11.96 15.05
CA GLN A 365 13.46 -11.08 16.02
C GLN A 365 13.05 -11.83 17.30
N CYS A 366 13.13 -13.17 17.31
CA CYS A 366 12.80 -13.99 18.46
C CYS A 366 13.79 -13.74 19.63
N LYS A 367 13.24 -13.50 20.81
CA LYS A 367 14.01 -13.35 22.08
C LYS A 367 13.89 -14.58 23.00
N VAL A 368 13.13 -15.57 22.56
CA VAL A 368 12.90 -16.86 23.20
C VAL A 368 13.24 -17.97 22.21
N PRO A 369 13.33 -19.25 22.61
CA PRO A 369 13.49 -20.37 21.68
C PRO A 369 12.43 -20.32 20.57
N ILE A 370 12.78 -20.77 19.36
CA ILE A 370 11.91 -20.66 18.17
C ILE A 370 10.56 -21.34 18.41
N GLU A 371 10.57 -22.47 19.12
CA GLU A 371 9.39 -23.28 19.45
C GLU A 371 8.42 -22.53 20.39
N GLU A 372 8.92 -21.53 21.08
CA GLU A 372 8.14 -20.67 22.01
C GLU A 372 7.82 -19.30 21.42
N CYS A 373 8.42 -18.95 20.27
CA CYS A 373 8.34 -17.62 19.67
C CYS A 373 7.10 -17.44 18.79
N PHE A 374 6.82 -18.42 17.94
CA PHE A 374 5.72 -18.30 16.99
C PHE A 374 4.42 -18.88 17.53
N ALA A 375 3.32 -18.33 17.03
CA ALA A 375 1.99 -18.87 17.32
C ALA A 375 1.86 -20.29 16.76
N THR A 376 1.41 -21.22 17.56
CA THR A 376 1.19 -22.61 17.15
C THR A 376 -0.09 -22.75 16.31
N ILE A 377 -0.21 -23.84 15.56
CA ILE A 377 -1.40 -24.13 14.74
C ILE A 377 -2.69 -24.10 15.59
N PRO A 378 -2.76 -24.65 16.84
CA PRO A 378 -3.93 -24.52 17.70
C PRO A 378 -4.33 -23.07 18.00
N VAL A 379 -3.38 -22.14 18.17
CA VAL A 379 -3.65 -20.72 18.39
C VAL A 379 -4.27 -20.08 17.14
N ILE A 380 -3.69 -20.34 15.97
CA ILE A 380 -4.23 -19.89 14.69
C ILE A 380 -5.63 -20.45 14.45
N ALA A 381 -5.85 -21.74 14.74
CA ALA A 381 -7.14 -22.41 14.61
C ALA A 381 -8.22 -21.79 15.54
N ARG A 382 -7.83 -21.33 16.71
CA ARG A 382 -8.74 -20.56 17.58
C ARG A 382 -9.20 -19.27 16.86
N ARG A 383 -8.28 -18.50 16.28
CA ARG A 383 -8.61 -17.27 15.54
C ARG A 383 -9.50 -17.52 14.32
N VAL A 384 -9.27 -18.64 13.62
CA VAL A 384 -10.12 -19.06 12.49
C VAL A 384 -11.54 -19.36 12.97
N ARG A 385 -11.72 -20.13 14.06
CA ARG A 385 -13.06 -20.41 14.61
C ARG A 385 -13.78 -19.14 15.08
N GLU A 386 -13.10 -18.29 15.83
CA GLU A 386 -13.65 -16.99 16.26
C GLU A 386 -14.10 -16.14 15.06
N MET A 387 -13.37 -16.21 13.95
CA MET A 387 -13.73 -15.51 12.72
C MET A 387 -14.90 -16.16 12.00
N GLN A 388 -14.96 -17.49 11.92
CA GLN A 388 -16.11 -18.21 11.36
C GLN A 388 -17.39 -17.86 12.09
N ASP A 389 -17.37 -17.86 13.44
CA ASP A 389 -18.51 -17.49 14.28
C ASP A 389 -18.93 -16.04 14.03
N GLN A 390 -17.98 -15.11 13.96
CA GLN A 390 -18.23 -13.70 13.71
C GLN A 390 -18.79 -13.45 12.30
N ILE A 391 -18.27 -14.11 11.26
CA ILE A 391 -18.80 -14.03 9.89
C ILE A 391 -20.23 -14.56 9.84
N LEU A 392 -20.50 -15.66 10.53
CA LEU A 392 -21.85 -16.21 10.60
C LEU A 392 -22.82 -15.24 11.31
N GLU A 393 -22.40 -14.66 12.44
CA GLU A 393 -23.22 -13.72 13.22
C GLU A 393 -23.49 -12.41 12.45
N GLU A 394 -22.47 -11.81 11.88
CA GLU A 394 -22.58 -10.48 11.26
C GLU A 394 -23.11 -10.52 9.81
N LYS A 395 -22.81 -11.60 9.06
CA LYS A 395 -23.09 -11.69 7.62
C LYS A 395 -24.03 -12.82 7.24
N GLY A 396 -24.32 -13.76 8.14
CA GLY A 396 -25.14 -14.95 7.86
C GLY A 396 -24.47 -15.94 6.90
N ILE A 397 -23.14 -15.87 6.74
CA ILE A 397 -22.36 -16.71 5.81
C ILE A 397 -21.66 -17.81 6.60
N VAL A 398 -21.90 -19.08 6.19
CA VAL A 398 -21.14 -20.22 6.70
C VAL A 398 -19.88 -20.38 5.85
N VAL A 399 -18.69 -20.30 6.48
CA VAL A 399 -17.41 -20.45 5.79
C VAL A 399 -16.75 -21.77 6.17
N ASN A 400 -16.70 -22.70 5.22
CA ASN A 400 -16.13 -24.03 5.39
C ASN A 400 -14.72 -24.17 4.80
N HIS A 401 -14.33 -23.28 3.89
CA HIS A 401 -13.06 -23.33 3.22
C HIS A 401 -12.05 -22.42 3.91
N VAL A 402 -10.90 -22.99 4.26
CA VAL A 402 -9.78 -22.27 4.86
C VAL A 402 -8.53 -22.61 4.06
N ILE A 403 -7.75 -21.60 3.69
CA ILE A 403 -6.52 -21.79 2.93
C ILE A 403 -5.34 -21.13 3.65
N MET A 404 -4.23 -21.87 3.79
CA MET A 404 -3.00 -21.44 4.43
C MET A 404 -1.96 -21.07 3.39
N THR A 405 -1.32 -19.93 3.56
CA THR A 405 -0.10 -19.52 2.86
C THR A 405 0.99 -19.22 3.87
N SER A 406 2.23 -19.64 3.63
CA SER A 406 3.35 -19.40 4.54
C SER A 406 4.69 -19.61 3.83
N ASP A 407 5.74 -19.02 4.38
CA ASP A 407 7.13 -19.27 4.02
C ASP A 407 7.79 -20.39 4.87
N GLU A 408 7.01 -21.10 5.70
CA GLU A 408 7.47 -22.24 6.50
C GLU A 408 7.91 -23.39 5.61
N LYS A 409 8.99 -24.08 6.02
CA LYS A 409 9.60 -25.19 5.26
C LYS A 409 9.54 -26.53 5.98
N GLN A 410 9.12 -26.56 7.24
CA GLN A 410 9.05 -27.80 8.03
C GLN A 410 7.85 -28.65 7.62
N GLU A 411 8.09 -29.87 7.16
CA GLU A 411 7.03 -30.80 6.74
C GLU A 411 6.07 -31.13 7.91
N THR A 412 6.58 -31.27 9.13
CA THR A 412 5.76 -31.54 10.31
C THR A 412 4.76 -30.43 10.59
N TRP A 413 5.14 -29.16 10.39
CA TRP A 413 4.25 -28.03 10.53
C TRP A 413 3.15 -28.05 9.47
N TRP A 414 3.49 -28.36 8.21
CA TRP A 414 2.50 -28.50 7.15
C TRP A 414 1.56 -29.70 7.38
N GLN A 415 2.03 -30.77 8.05
CA GLN A 415 1.14 -31.85 8.46
C GLN A 415 0.12 -31.37 9.51
N GLU A 416 0.53 -30.58 10.51
CA GLU A 416 -0.38 -29.98 11.46
C GLU A 416 -1.44 -29.08 10.80
N VAL A 417 -1.07 -28.34 9.72
CA VAL A 417 -2.01 -27.57 8.90
C VAL A 417 -3.02 -28.49 8.21
N ALA A 418 -2.56 -29.57 7.61
CA ALA A 418 -3.42 -30.57 6.96
C ALA A 418 -4.37 -31.26 7.94
N ASP A 419 -3.94 -31.53 9.18
CA ASP A 419 -4.75 -32.12 10.25
C ASP A 419 -5.92 -31.20 10.68
N GLN A 420 -5.84 -29.88 10.40
CA GLN A 420 -6.97 -28.94 10.54
C GLN A 420 -7.96 -29.01 9.37
N ASN A 421 -7.70 -29.85 8.36
CA ASN A 421 -8.45 -29.88 7.10
C ASN A 421 -8.40 -28.53 6.34
N TRP A 422 -7.27 -27.82 6.45
CA TRP A 422 -7.03 -26.60 5.70
C TRP A 422 -6.32 -26.90 4.38
N SER A 423 -6.69 -26.17 3.34
CA SER A 423 -6.07 -26.25 2.03
C SER A 423 -4.80 -25.41 1.94
N THR A 424 -3.96 -25.71 0.97
CA THR A 424 -2.77 -24.92 0.62
C THR A 424 -2.68 -24.78 -0.90
N PRO A 425 -2.19 -23.64 -1.44
CA PRO A 425 -1.97 -23.52 -2.88
C PRO A 425 -0.79 -24.41 -3.30
N ASP A 426 -0.96 -25.14 -4.41
CA ASP A 426 0.10 -25.97 -4.97
C ASP A 426 1.02 -25.16 -5.88
N HIS A 427 2.17 -24.73 -5.36
CA HIS A 427 3.20 -24.00 -6.10
C HIS A 427 4.28 -24.88 -6.73
N SER A 428 4.13 -26.20 -6.76
CA SER A 428 5.15 -27.15 -7.26
C SER A 428 5.61 -26.84 -8.70
N ARG A 429 4.72 -26.30 -9.53
CA ARG A 429 5.01 -25.93 -10.92
C ARG A 429 4.80 -24.45 -11.25
N THR A 430 4.45 -23.62 -10.28
CA THR A 430 4.08 -22.22 -10.53
C THR A 430 5.22 -21.45 -11.20
N LYS A 431 6.44 -21.59 -10.70
CA LYS A 431 7.61 -20.91 -11.27
C LYS A 431 7.91 -21.35 -12.70
N GLU A 432 7.76 -22.64 -12.98
CA GLU A 432 7.96 -23.19 -14.32
C GLU A 432 6.92 -22.64 -15.32
N LEU A 433 5.67 -22.54 -14.90
CA LEU A 433 4.56 -22.17 -15.78
C LEU A 433 4.42 -20.66 -15.97
N TYR A 434 4.69 -19.86 -14.95
CA TYR A 434 4.37 -18.44 -14.93
C TYR A 434 5.55 -17.54 -14.60
N GLY A 435 6.64 -18.07 -14.04
CA GLY A 435 7.82 -17.31 -13.61
C GLY A 435 7.93 -17.13 -12.10
N ASP A 436 9.10 -16.65 -11.67
CA ASP A 436 9.49 -16.61 -10.25
C ASP A 436 8.67 -15.66 -9.38
N TRP A 437 8.02 -14.65 -9.97
CA TRP A 437 7.17 -13.71 -9.27
C TRP A 437 5.81 -14.28 -8.86
N TYR A 438 5.29 -15.22 -9.64
CA TYR A 438 3.89 -15.64 -9.53
C TYR A 438 3.52 -16.35 -8.22
N PRO A 439 4.39 -17.13 -7.55
CA PRO A 439 4.03 -17.67 -6.24
C PRO A 439 3.61 -16.60 -5.24
N VAL A 440 4.37 -15.49 -5.15
CA VAL A 440 4.06 -14.42 -4.23
C VAL A 440 2.81 -13.62 -4.66
N PHE A 441 2.58 -13.45 -5.96
CA PHE A 441 1.38 -12.74 -6.44
C PHE A 441 0.11 -13.55 -6.24
N ILE A 442 0.15 -14.85 -6.51
CA ILE A 442 -0.96 -15.77 -6.28
C ILE A 442 -1.32 -15.80 -4.80
N ASP A 443 -0.34 -15.96 -3.91
CA ASP A 443 -0.56 -15.94 -2.48
C ASP A 443 -1.16 -14.60 -2.01
N ALA A 444 -0.63 -13.47 -2.47
CA ALA A 444 -1.14 -12.16 -2.11
C ALA A 444 -2.56 -11.90 -2.64
N ALA A 445 -2.90 -12.42 -3.82
CA ALA A 445 -4.24 -12.32 -4.38
C ALA A 445 -5.22 -13.23 -3.61
N ILE A 446 -4.84 -14.46 -3.29
CA ILE A 446 -5.60 -15.39 -2.42
C ILE A 446 -5.88 -14.73 -1.07
N GLN A 447 -4.86 -14.18 -0.41
CA GLN A 447 -5.00 -13.51 0.89
C GLN A 447 -5.95 -12.32 0.83
N SER A 448 -6.03 -11.63 -0.31
CA SER A 448 -6.84 -10.42 -0.50
C SER A 448 -8.31 -10.70 -0.86
N GLY A 449 -8.64 -11.92 -1.29
CA GLY A 449 -9.96 -12.29 -1.84
C GLY A 449 -10.89 -12.98 -0.85
N GLY A 450 -10.42 -13.38 0.33
CA GLY A 450 -11.24 -14.05 1.34
C GLY A 450 -12.28 -13.15 1.99
N ILE A 451 -13.40 -13.74 2.45
CA ILE A 451 -14.35 -13.03 3.33
C ILE A 451 -13.81 -12.86 4.75
N GLY A 452 -12.76 -13.61 5.09
CA GLY A 452 -12.01 -13.51 6.32
C GLY A 452 -10.51 -13.66 6.08
N PHE A 453 -9.70 -13.03 6.94
CA PHE A 453 -8.24 -13.11 6.86
C PHE A 453 -7.60 -13.18 8.25
N VAL A 454 -6.73 -14.17 8.46
CA VAL A 454 -5.89 -14.31 9.66
C VAL A 454 -4.44 -14.09 9.25
N GLY A 455 -3.78 -13.08 9.81
CA GLY A 455 -2.41 -12.70 9.47
C GLY A 455 -1.43 -12.75 10.63
N THR A 456 -0.14 -12.66 10.35
CA THR A 456 0.93 -12.50 11.34
C THR A 456 1.15 -11.03 11.65
N GLU A 457 1.08 -10.63 12.93
CA GLU A 457 1.33 -9.25 13.36
C GLU A 457 2.72 -8.77 12.93
N GLY A 458 2.80 -7.54 12.42
CA GLY A 458 4.06 -6.94 11.94
C GLY A 458 4.50 -7.37 10.53
N SER A 459 3.87 -8.37 9.92
CA SER A 459 4.16 -8.74 8.53
C SER A 459 3.48 -7.79 7.55
N THR A 460 4.26 -7.13 6.69
CA THR A 460 3.72 -6.22 5.65
C THR A 460 2.81 -6.92 4.66
N MET A 461 3.07 -8.19 4.35
CA MET A 461 2.18 -9.00 3.51
C MET A 461 0.84 -9.23 4.20
N SER A 462 0.84 -9.56 5.50
CA SER A 462 -0.38 -9.69 6.30
C SER A 462 -1.12 -8.37 6.44
N ILE A 463 -0.42 -7.25 6.64
CA ILE A 463 -1.02 -5.92 6.74
C ILE A 463 -1.73 -5.55 5.43
N MET A 464 -1.08 -5.75 4.28
CA MET A 464 -1.67 -5.45 2.98
C MET A 464 -2.88 -6.34 2.68
N ALA A 465 -2.81 -7.63 3.00
CA ALA A 465 -3.93 -8.56 2.86
C ALA A 465 -5.11 -8.16 3.76
N LYS A 466 -4.86 -7.90 5.04
CA LYS A 466 -5.85 -7.38 6.00
C LYS A 466 -6.58 -6.18 5.42
N ARG A 467 -5.85 -5.16 5.01
CA ARG A 467 -6.43 -3.91 4.49
C ARG A 467 -7.27 -4.13 3.22
N ARG A 468 -6.82 -5.03 2.33
CA ARG A 468 -7.56 -5.39 1.11
C ARG A 468 -8.84 -6.15 1.43
N VAL A 469 -8.80 -7.13 2.33
CA VAL A 469 -9.98 -7.87 2.76
C VAL A 469 -11.02 -6.94 3.39
N GLU A 470 -10.61 -6.04 4.27
CA GLU A 470 -11.50 -5.03 4.86
C GLU A 470 -12.12 -4.10 3.79
N ALA A 471 -11.29 -3.54 2.90
CA ALA A 471 -11.74 -2.53 1.93
C ALA A 471 -12.46 -3.13 0.70
N TRP A 472 -12.02 -4.29 0.20
CA TRP A 472 -12.54 -4.87 -1.05
C TRP A 472 -13.66 -5.87 -0.83
N GLN A 473 -13.59 -6.64 0.27
CA GLN A 473 -14.55 -7.71 0.57
C GLN A 473 -15.53 -7.31 1.69
N GLY A 474 -15.28 -6.18 2.37
CA GLY A 474 -15.95 -5.89 3.64
C GLY A 474 -15.77 -7.03 4.65
N GLY A 475 -14.66 -7.75 4.55
CA GLY A 475 -14.37 -8.97 5.29
C GLY A 475 -13.93 -8.70 6.73
N ILE A 476 -13.79 -9.76 7.50
CA ILE A 476 -13.34 -9.73 8.89
C ILE A 476 -11.88 -10.14 8.95
N THR A 477 -11.08 -9.43 9.76
CA THR A 477 -9.66 -9.71 9.85
C THR A 477 -9.18 -9.86 11.29
N LYS A 478 -8.23 -10.74 11.52
CA LYS A 478 -7.56 -10.93 12.81
C LYS A 478 -6.06 -11.05 12.57
N MET A 479 -5.27 -10.43 13.46
CA MET A 479 -3.81 -10.57 13.45
C MET A 479 -3.39 -11.42 14.63
N VAL A 480 -2.54 -12.41 14.37
CA VAL A 480 -2.00 -13.32 15.40
C VAL A 480 -0.71 -12.73 15.94
N LYS A 481 -0.65 -12.54 17.25
CA LYS A 481 0.54 -12.08 17.97
C LYS A 481 1.53 -13.22 18.18
N TRP A 482 2.80 -12.87 18.24
CA TRP A 482 3.92 -13.79 18.39
C TRP A 482 5.05 -13.13 19.20
N GLY A 483 6.17 -13.84 19.42
CA GLY A 483 7.35 -13.33 20.16
C GLY A 483 7.57 -14.01 21.51
N TYR A 484 6.57 -14.64 22.09
CA TYR A 484 6.65 -15.42 23.32
C TYR A 484 5.41 -16.31 23.48
N VAL A 485 5.51 -17.32 24.33
CA VAL A 485 4.39 -18.24 24.63
C VAL A 485 3.20 -17.45 25.20
N GLY A 486 2.02 -17.65 24.63
CA GLY A 486 0.81 -16.96 25.05
C GLY A 486 0.68 -15.51 24.57
N ALA A 487 1.52 -15.06 23.64
CA ALA A 487 1.44 -13.70 23.08
C ALA A 487 0.05 -13.35 22.51
N ASP A 488 -0.67 -14.35 22.00
CA ASP A 488 -2.01 -14.21 21.41
C ASP A 488 -3.16 -14.62 22.35
N ASP A 489 -2.91 -14.81 23.63
CA ASP A 489 -3.95 -15.31 24.57
C ASP A 489 -5.00 -14.27 24.99
N HIS A 490 -4.87 -13.01 24.52
CA HIS A 490 -5.72 -11.87 24.92
C HIS A 490 -6.41 -11.19 23.75
#